data_56f5049147500bd9a406ef70f71d92e1
#
_entry.id   56f5049147500bd9a406ef70f71d92e1
#
_cell.length_a   1.000
_cell.length_b   1.000
_cell.length_c   1.000
_cell.angle_alpha   90.00
_cell.angle_beta   90.00
_cell.angle_gamma   90.00
#
_symmetry.space_group_name_H-M   'P 1'
#
loop_
_entity.id
_entity.type
_entity.pdbx_description
1 polymer ?
#
loop_
_entity_poly.entity_id
_entity_poly.type
_entity_poly.pdbx_seq_one_letter_code
_entity_poly.pdbx_strand_id
1 'polypeptide(L)'
;MNYIKQFITKKNLLFIAIFAFVGFIALQIPVAQLVGSKVKFTVYDAFAPVAGSFIGSIPGVIAVFFMQFFNFLFHGAQIQDVGTIIRFFPMLFAVLYFAKKGKFNVIVPLFAIAAFIAHPIGREVWYFTLFWTIPIISYFLRDRFLFARALGSTFTAH
;
A
#
# COMPACT_ATOMS: atom_id res chain seq x y z
N MET A 1 -12.19 9.17 24.32
CA MET A 1 -11.63 7.87 24.80
C MET A 1 -12.40 6.64 24.30
N ASN A 2 -13.58 6.78 23.69
CA ASN A 2 -14.39 5.63 23.22
C ASN A 2 -14.03 5.11 21.81
N TYR A 3 -13.41 5.91 20.94
CA TYR A 3 -13.08 5.50 19.57
C TYR A 3 -12.03 4.38 19.51
N ILE A 4 -11.03 4.42 20.37
CA ILE A 4 -9.95 3.39 20.39
C ILE A 4 -10.50 2.03 20.84
N LYS A 5 -11.43 1.99 21.79
CA LYS A 5 -12.04 0.75 22.28
C LYS A 5 -12.87 0.00 21.22
N GLN A 6 -13.43 0.71 20.23
CA GLN A 6 -14.15 0.08 19.13
C GLN A 6 -13.22 -0.71 18.17
N PHE A 7 -11.95 -0.35 18.09
CA PHE A 7 -10.98 -1.01 17.21
C PHE A 7 -10.22 -2.15 17.91
N ILE A 8 -10.17 -2.16 19.24
CA ILE A 8 -9.49 -3.19 20.05
C ILE A 8 -10.52 -4.23 20.51
N THR A 9 -11.22 -4.84 19.57
CA THR A 9 -12.00 -6.04 19.87
C THR A 9 -11.11 -7.27 19.74
N LYS A 10 -11.37 -8.33 20.54
CA LYS A 10 -10.66 -9.63 20.42
C LYS A 10 -10.66 -10.14 18.99
N LYS A 11 -11.76 -9.93 18.26
CA LYS A 11 -11.91 -10.31 16.85
C LYS A 11 -10.94 -9.54 15.95
N ASN A 12 -10.85 -8.22 16.11
CA ASN A 12 -9.95 -7.39 15.31
C ASN A 12 -8.49 -7.70 15.61
N LEU A 13 -8.13 -7.94 16.88
CA LEU A 13 -6.77 -8.33 17.26
C LEU A 13 -6.38 -9.67 16.65
N LEU A 14 -7.28 -10.65 16.66
CA LEU A 14 -7.06 -11.96 16.03
C LEU A 14 -6.85 -11.80 14.51
N PHE A 15 -7.69 -11.00 13.84
CA PHE A 15 -7.53 -10.71 12.43
C PHE A 15 -6.20 -10.00 12.11
N ILE A 16 -5.82 -8.99 12.91
CA ILE A 16 -4.54 -8.31 12.75
C ILE A 16 -3.39 -9.30 12.87
N ALA A 17 -3.41 -10.18 13.88
CA ALA A 17 -2.36 -11.18 14.08
C ALA A 17 -2.28 -12.17 12.91
N ILE A 18 -3.42 -12.72 12.47
CA ILE A 18 -3.47 -13.66 11.33
C ILE A 18 -3.00 -12.97 10.05
N PHE A 19 -3.52 -11.76 9.75
CA PHE A 19 -3.12 -11.02 8.55
C PHE A 19 -1.64 -10.64 8.59
N ALA A 20 -1.13 -10.21 9.76
CA ALA A 20 0.29 -9.90 9.91
C ALA A 20 1.17 -11.11 9.64
N PHE A 21 0.80 -12.28 10.17
CA PHE A 21 1.54 -13.51 9.97
C PHE A 21 1.49 -13.99 8.51
N VAL A 22 0.30 -14.05 7.90
CA VAL A 22 0.13 -14.46 6.49
C VAL A 22 0.83 -13.48 5.56
N GLY A 23 0.73 -12.17 5.83
CA GLY A 23 1.40 -11.15 5.03
C GLY A 23 2.93 -11.21 5.18
N PHE A 24 3.45 -11.55 6.35
CA PHE A 24 4.89 -11.80 6.53
C PHE A 24 5.35 -12.98 5.67
N ILE A 25 4.60 -14.08 5.62
CA ILE A 25 4.90 -15.21 4.72
C ILE A 25 4.83 -14.77 3.26
N ALA A 26 3.79 -14.01 2.88
CA ALA A 26 3.60 -13.50 1.53
C ALA A 26 4.76 -12.62 1.05
N LEU A 27 5.42 -11.87 1.94
CA LEU A 27 6.63 -11.09 1.67
C LEU A 27 7.84 -11.96 1.27
N GLN A 28 7.88 -13.22 1.71
CA GLN A 28 8.99 -14.12 1.41
C GLN A 28 8.82 -14.83 0.04
N ILE A 29 7.65 -14.69 -0.60
CA ILE A 29 7.34 -15.34 -1.87
C ILE A 29 7.48 -14.35 -3.02
N PRO A 30 8.62 -14.37 -3.75
CA PRO A 30 8.81 -13.49 -4.90
C PRO A 30 7.94 -13.95 -6.08
N VAL A 31 7.28 -13.00 -6.75
CA VAL A 31 6.48 -13.25 -7.96
C VAL A 31 7.21 -12.78 -9.20
N ALA A 32 7.82 -11.60 -9.14
CA ALA A 32 8.55 -11.01 -10.25
C ALA A 32 9.68 -10.11 -9.73
N GLN A 33 10.67 -9.89 -10.56
CA GLN A 33 11.74 -8.93 -10.30
C GLN A 33 11.67 -7.80 -11.31
N LEU A 34 11.78 -6.57 -10.83
CA LEU A 34 11.84 -5.40 -11.69
C LEU A 34 13.15 -5.40 -12.49
N VAL A 35 13.06 -5.36 -13.81
CA VAL A 35 14.23 -5.35 -14.71
C VAL A 35 15.08 -4.12 -14.40
N GLY A 36 16.39 -4.34 -14.23
CA GLY A 36 17.31 -3.24 -13.89
C GLY A 36 17.34 -2.84 -12.42
N SER A 37 16.59 -3.51 -11.54
CA SER A 37 16.53 -3.23 -10.10
C SER A 37 16.68 -4.51 -9.28
N LYS A 38 17.12 -4.37 -8.02
CA LYS A 38 17.10 -5.46 -7.02
C LYS A 38 15.73 -5.64 -6.37
N VAL A 39 14.77 -4.77 -6.70
CA VAL A 39 13.42 -4.80 -6.13
C VAL A 39 12.65 -5.99 -6.68
N LYS A 40 12.06 -6.77 -5.78
CA LYS A 40 11.20 -7.90 -6.09
C LYS A 40 9.76 -7.56 -5.72
N PHE A 41 8.84 -7.85 -6.63
CA PHE A 41 7.42 -7.93 -6.30
C PHE A 41 7.14 -9.27 -5.64
N THR A 42 6.37 -9.27 -4.60
CA THR A 42 6.02 -10.44 -3.81
C THR A 42 4.51 -10.66 -3.79
N VAL A 43 4.06 -11.81 -3.33
CA VAL A 43 2.63 -12.07 -3.10
C VAL A 43 2.00 -11.03 -2.16
N TYR A 44 2.81 -10.43 -1.28
CA TYR A 44 2.39 -9.37 -0.38
C TYR A 44 1.82 -8.14 -1.12
N ASP A 45 2.36 -7.77 -2.26
CA ASP A 45 1.94 -6.57 -3.02
C ASP A 45 0.48 -6.67 -3.49
N ALA A 46 0.01 -7.90 -3.76
CA ALA A 46 -1.39 -8.18 -4.06
C ALA A 46 -2.25 -8.39 -2.80
N PHE A 47 -1.66 -8.96 -1.74
CA PHE A 47 -2.38 -9.35 -0.53
C PHE A 47 -2.60 -8.18 0.43
N ALA A 48 -1.60 -7.33 0.66
CA ALA A 48 -1.65 -6.30 1.68
C ALA A 48 -2.80 -5.28 1.50
N PRO A 49 -3.09 -4.76 0.29
CA PRO A 49 -4.19 -3.82 0.10
C PRO A 49 -5.55 -4.38 0.50
N VAL A 50 -5.75 -5.69 0.33
CA VAL A 50 -7.01 -6.39 0.63
C VAL A 50 -7.31 -6.41 2.13
N ALA A 51 -6.30 -6.31 2.99
CA ALA A 51 -6.47 -6.26 4.46
C ALA A 51 -7.49 -5.21 4.88
N GLY A 52 -7.47 -4.03 4.23
CA GLY A 52 -8.41 -2.96 4.51
C GLY A 52 -9.87 -3.28 4.27
N SER A 53 -10.18 -4.23 3.37
CA SER A 53 -11.57 -4.62 3.09
C SER A 53 -12.15 -5.55 4.14
N PHE A 54 -11.30 -6.37 4.79
CA PHE A 54 -11.75 -7.37 5.77
C PHE A 54 -11.89 -6.81 7.19
N ILE A 55 -10.95 -5.96 7.60
CA ILE A 55 -10.86 -5.49 8.98
C ILE A 55 -11.02 -3.97 9.12
N GLY A 56 -11.29 -3.29 8.01
CA GLY A 56 -11.44 -1.83 7.99
C GLY A 56 -10.11 -1.09 7.82
N SER A 57 -10.19 0.23 7.65
CA SER A 57 -9.03 1.06 7.31
C SER A 57 -7.96 1.08 8.40
N ILE A 58 -8.32 1.37 9.64
CA ILE A 58 -7.35 1.49 10.74
C ILE A 58 -6.73 0.15 11.11
N PRO A 59 -7.50 -0.91 11.41
CA PRO A 59 -6.92 -2.22 11.67
C PRO A 59 -6.11 -2.77 10.49
N GLY A 60 -6.56 -2.51 9.25
CA GLY A 60 -5.84 -2.90 8.04
C GLY A 60 -4.46 -2.24 7.93
N VAL A 61 -4.39 -0.93 8.17
CA VAL A 61 -3.12 -0.19 8.21
C VAL A 61 -2.20 -0.72 9.31
N ILE A 62 -2.74 -0.98 10.50
CA ILE A 62 -1.97 -1.55 11.62
C ILE A 62 -1.41 -2.93 11.24
N ALA A 63 -2.24 -3.81 10.67
CA ALA A 63 -1.81 -5.14 10.23
C ALA A 63 -0.67 -5.04 9.21
N VAL A 64 -0.82 -4.22 8.18
CA VAL A 64 0.18 -4.04 7.12
C VAL A 64 1.45 -3.37 7.66
N PHE A 65 1.33 -2.43 8.58
CA PHE A 65 2.49 -1.85 9.26
C PHE A 65 3.29 -2.94 10.00
N PHE A 66 2.63 -3.80 10.78
CA PHE A 66 3.31 -4.89 11.47
C PHE A 66 3.93 -5.92 10.51
N MET A 67 3.26 -6.26 9.40
CA MET A 67 3.85 -7.12 8.37
C MET A 67 5.20 -6.59 7.89
N GLN A 68 5.23 -5.31 7.50
CA GLN A 68 6.45 -4.67 7.01
C GLN A 68 7.50 -4.50 8.11
N PHE A 69 7.08 -4.13 9.31
CA PHE A 69 7.96 -3.96 10.46
C PHE A 69 8.65 -5.27 10.85
N PHE A 70 7.92 -6.37 10.95
CA PHE A 70 8.50 -7.68 11.20
C PHE A 70 9.44 -8.13 10.08
N ASN A 71 9.07 -7.88 8.83
CA ASN A 71 9.95 -8.17 7.71
C ASN A 71 11.25 -7.35 7.78
N PHE A 72 11.17 -6.08 8.14
CA PHE A 72 12.35 -5.23 8.35
C PHE A 72 13.24 -5.78 9.47
N LEU A 73 12.67 -6.17 10.61
CA LEU A 73 13.44 -6.78 11.71
C LEU A 73 14.07 -8.11 11.30
N PHE A 74 13.33 -8.96 10.57
CA PHE A 74 13.80 -10.26 10.12
C PHE A 74 15.01 -10.17 9.19
N HIS A 75 15.08 -9.12 8.38
CA HIS A 75 16.21 -8.83 7.50
C HIS A 75 17.31 -7.98 8.18
N GLY A 76 17.38 -7.99 9.50
CA GLY A 76 18.46 -7.39 10.29
C GLY A 76 18.34 -5.88 10.53
N ALA A 77 17.14 -5.31 10.31
CA ALA A 77 16.82 -3.89 10.60
C ALA A 77 17.81 -2.89 9.97
N GLN A 78 18.39 -3.23 8.83
CA GLN A 78 19.35 -2.37 8.14
C GLN A 78 18.63 -1.29 7.34
N ILE A 79 18.73 -0.06 7.80
CA ILE A 79 18.34 1.13 7.02
C ILE A 79 19.51 1.47 6.11
N GLN A 80 19.48 0.92 4.89
CA GLN A 80 20.53 1.15 3.90
C GLN A 80 20.44 2.55 3.27
N ASP A 81 19.22 3.06 3.15
CA ASP A 81 18.92 4.37 2.58
C ASP A 81 17.57 4.93 3.04
N VAL A 82 17.32 6.19 2.72
CA VAL A 82 16.03 6.85 2.98
C VAL A 82 14.87 6.13 2.26
N GLY A 83 15.14 5.50 1.11
CA GLY A 83 14.17 4.71 0.37
C GLY A 83 13.61 3.54 1.17
N THR A 84 14.39 2.94 2.07
CA THR A 84 13.93 1.88 2.98
C THR A 84 12.76 2.36 3.86
N ILE A 85 12.83 3.58 4.35
CA ILE A 85 11.76 4.19 5.16
C ILE A 85 10.58 4.60 4.28
N ILE A 86 10.84 5.23 3.14
CA ILE A 86 9.79 5.73 2.24
C ILE A 86 8.91 4.59 1.75
N ARG A 87 9.46 3.40 1.48
CA ARG A 87 8.72 2.22 0.99
C ARG A 87 7.62 1.73 1.94
N PHE A 88 7.65 2.10 3.22
CA PHE A 88 6.57 1.76 4.15
C PHE A 88 5.24 2.47 3.81
N PHE A 89 5.30 3.69 3.28
CA PHE A 89 4.12 4.54 3.11
C PHE A 89 3.20 4.14 1.95
N PRO A 90 3.68 3.82 0.73
CA PRO A 90 2.82 3.53 -0.40
C PRO A 90 1.83 2.40 -0.13
N MET A 91 2.28 1.34 0.53
CA MET A 91 1.41 0.22 0.86
C MET A 91 0.32 0.59 1.89
N LEU A 92 0.65 1.45 2.86
CA LEU A 92 -0.34 1.95 3.81
C LEU A 92 -1.42 2.79 3.10
N PHE A 93 -1.02 3.62 2.14
CA PHE A 93 -1.98 4.36 1.30
C PHE A 93 -2.81 3.45 0.41
N ALA A 94 -2.24 2.38 -0.13
CA ALA A 94 -2.97 1.37 -0.90
C ALA A 94 -4.05 0.67 -0.06
N VAL A 95 -3.75 0.32 1.19
CA VAL A 95 -4.72 -0.24 2.14
C VAL A 95 -5.86 0.75 2.42
N LEU A 96 -5.53 2.02 2.65
CA LEU A 96 -6.53 3.08 2.85
C LEU A 96 -7.37 3.29 1.60
N TYR A 97 -6.75 3.28 0.42
CA TYR A 97 -7.44 3.37 -0.86
C TYR A 97 -8.45 2.23 -1.02
N PHE A 98 -8.05 1.00 -0.73
CA PHE A 98 -8.91 -0.17 -0.86
C PHE A 98 -10.05 -0.16 0.17
N ALA A 99 -9.77 0.22 1.41
CA ALA A 99 -10.73 0.16 2.51
C ALA A 99 -11.83 1.20 2.41
N LYS A 100 -11.49 2.45 2.10
CA LYS A 100 -12.43 3.56 2.20
C LYS A 100 -12.27 4.56 1.06
N LYS A 101 -13.39 5.03 0.51
CA LYS A 101 -13.42 6.19 -0.38
C LYS A 101 -13.13 7.45 0.43
N GLY A 102 -12.08 8.16 0.07
CA GLY A 102 -11.68 9.38 0.75
C GLY A 102 -10.86 10.31 -0.15
N LYS A 103 -10.73 11.57 0.25
CA LYS A 103 -9.98 12.58 -0.52
C LYS A 103 -8.53 12.17 -0.77
N PHE A 104 -7.90 11.43 0.16
CA PHE A 104 -6.53 10.93 0.01
C PHE A 104 -6.34 10.04 -1.22
N ASN A 105 -7.39 9.34 -1.64
CA ASN A 105 -7.33 8.48 -2.83
C ASN A 105 -7.03 9.25 -4.12
N VAL A 106 -7.33 10.55 -4.14
CA VAL A 106 -7.06 11.44 -5.27
C VAL A 106 -5.85 12.34 -4.97
N ILE A 107 -5.74 12.85 -3.74
CA ILE A 107 -4.68 13.78 -3.35
C ILE A 107 -3.30 13.11 -3.44
N VAL A 108 -3.14 11.87 -2.97
CA VAL A 108 -1.86 11.16 -2.98
C VAL A 108 -1.32 10.98 -4.39
N PRO A 109 -2.06 10.39 -5.36
CA PRO A 109 -1.55 10.27 -6.73
C PRO A 109 -1.36 11.63 -7.41
N LEU A 110 -2.19 12.64 -7.17
CA LEU A 110 -1.98 13.99 -7.70
C LEU A 110 -0.68 14.62 -7.17
N PHE A 111 -0.42 14.47 -5.88
CA PHE A 111 0.82 14.95 -5.28
C PHE A 111 2.04 14.21 -5.86
N ALA A 112 1.95 12.89 -6.04
CA ALA A 112 3.01 12.08 -6.65
C ALA A 112 3.30 12.55 -8.09
N ILE A 113 2.28 12.78 -8.92
CA ILE A 113 2.41 13.32 -10.27
C ILE A 113 3.11 14.69 -10.24
N ALA A 114 2.64 15.60 -9.39
CA ALA A 114 3.20 16.95 -9.28
C ALA A 114 4.67 16.93 -8.84
N ALA A 115 4.99 16.14 -7.81
CA ALA A 115 6.35 16.00 -7.29
C ALA A 115 7.30 15.38 -8.33
N PHE A 116 6.83 14.37 -9.07
CA PHE A 116 7.61 13.72 -10.11
C PHE A 116 7.92 14.67 -11.26
N ILE A 117 6.93 15.42 -11.77
CA ILE A 117 7.12 16.40 -12.87
C ILE A 117 7.95 17.60 -12.39
N ALA A 118 7.92 17.95 -11.11
CA ALA A 118 8.75 19.01 -10.55
C ALA A 118 10.24 18.64 -10.58
N HIS A 119 10.58 17.36 -10.51
CA HIS A 119 11.96 16.88 -10.58
C HIS A 119 12.50 16.93 -12.02
N PRO A 120 13.76 17.39 -12.28
CA PRO A 120 14.31 17.48 -13.62
C PRO A 120 14.23 16.20 -14.44
N ILE A 121 14.65 15.07 -13.86
CA ILE A 121 14.58 13.75 -14.52
C ILE A 121 13.11 13.35 -14.78
N GLY A 122 12.21 13.65 -13.87
CA GLY A 122 10.78 13.34 -14.03
C GLY A 122 10.15 14.08 -15.21
N ARG A 123 10.62 15.29 -15.54
CA ARG A 123 10.16 16.02 -16.73
C ARG A 123 10.53 15.31 -18.03
N GLU A 124 11.70 14.72 -18.10
CA GLU A 124 12.16 14.01 -19.31
C GLU A 124 11.32 12.76 -19.58
N VAL A 125 10.83 12.14 -18.53
CA VAL A 125 10.04 10.89 -18.58
C VAL A 125 8.62 11.08 -18.05
N TRP A 126 8.04 12.26 -18.25
CA TRP A 126 6.73 12.65 -17.73
C TRP A 126 5.60 11.65 -18.05
N TYR A 127 5.73 10.92 -19.16
CA TYR A 127 4.75 9.92 -19.59
C TYR A 127 4.55 8.78 -18.58
N PHE A 128 5.50 8.52 -17.69
CA PHE A 128 5.32 7.57 -16.59
C PHE A 128 4.22 8.01 -15.62
N THR A 129 3.96 9.31 -15.50
CA THR A 129 2.88 9.80 -14.63
C THR A 129 1.50 9.38 -15.11
N LEU A 130 1.35 8.95 -16.36
CA LEU A 130 0.09 8.42 -16.89
C LEU A 130 -0.39 7.20 -16.12
N PHE A 131 0.53 6.39 -15.58
CA PHE A 131 0.16 5.26 -14.72
C PHE A 131 -0.50 5.70 -13.42
N TRP A 132 -0.07 6.86 -12.85
CA TRP A 132 -0.67 7.40 -11.62
C TRP A 132 -2.01 8.12 -11.85
N THR A 133 -2.44 8.28 -13.09
CA THR A 133 -3.81 8.70 -13.39
C THR A 133 -4.81 7.56 -13.16
N ILE A 134 -4.35 6.30 -13.21
CA ILE A 134 -5.20 5.11 -12.99
C ILE A 134 -5.89 5.13 -11.63
N PRO A 135 -5.22 5.38 -10.49
CA PRO A 135 -5.89 5.53 -9.20
C PRO A 135 -6.96 6.62 -9.19
N ILE A 136 -6.71 7.73 -9.89
CA ILE A 136 -7.65 8.85 -9.97
C ILE A 136 -8.90 8.45 -10.75
N ILE A 137 -8.73 7.84 -11.91
CA ILE A 137 -9.86 7.35 -12.73
C ILE A 137 -10.63 6.25 -11.97
N SER A 138 -9.89 5.31 -11.38
CA SER A 138 -10.46 4.22 -10.61
C SER A 138 -11.24 4.71 -9.39
N TYR A 139 -10.90 5.87 -8.83
CA TYR A 139 -11.62 6.48 -7.72
C TYR A 139 -13.10 6.75 -8.06
N PHE A 140 -13.40 7.18 -9.27
CA PHE A 140 -14.77 7.46 -9.70
C PHE A 140 -15.55 6.17 -10.00
N LEU A 141 -14.86 5.08 -10.38
CA LEU A 141 -15.46 3.80 -10.75
C LEU A 141 -15.51 2.79 -9.60
N ARG A 142 -14.83 3.06 -8.48
CA ARG A 142 -14.60 2.09 -7.40
C ARG A 142 -15.87 1.58 -6.71
N ASP A 143 -16.94 2.38 -6.70
CA ASP A 143 -18.20 1.99 -6.07
C ASP A 143 -19.06 1.09 -6.97
N ARG A 144 -18.76 1.09 -8.28
CA ARG A 144 -19.45 0.27 -9.27
C ARG A 144 -18.75 -1.06 -9.54
N PHE A 145 -17.42 -1.06 -9.49
CA PHE A 145 -16.61 -2.21 -9.88
C PHE A 145 -15.54 -2.51 -8.84
N LEU A 146 -15.56 -3.73 -8.29
CA LEU A 146 -14.51 -4.21 -7.38
C LEU A 146 -13.13 -4.20 -8.06
N PHE A 147 -13.09 -4.49 -9.37
CA PHE A 147 -11.87 -4.44 -10.15
C PHE A 147 -11.24 -3.03 -10.19
N ALA A 148 -12.05 -1.97 -10.37
CA ALA A 148 -11.54 -0.60 -10.32
C ALA A 148 -10.96 -0.26 -8.95
N ARG A 149 -11.57 -0.75 -7.88
CA ARG A 149 -11.07 -0.59 -6.51
C ARG A 149 -9.73 -1.27 -6.29
N ALA A 150 -9.58 -2.50 -6.78
CA ALA A 150 -8.34 -3.25 -6.71
C ALA A 150 -7.24 -2.58 -7.55
N LEU A 151 -7.56 -2.19 -8.79
CA LEU A 151 -6.64 -1.53 -9.70
C LEU A 151 -6.12 -0.21 -9.12
N GLY A 152 -7.02 0.65 -8.63
CA GLY A 152 -6.64 1.92 -8.01
C GLY A 152 -5.76 1.72 -6.77
N SER A 153 -6.03 0.70 -5.97
CA SER A 153 -5.21 0.36 -4.80
C SER A 153 -3.80 -0.11 -5.19
N THR A 154 -3.71 -1.00 -6.18
CA THR A 154 -2.42 -1.53 -6.67
C THR A 154 -1.54 -0.40 -7.23
N PHE A 155 -2.10 0.48 -8.08
CA PHE A 155 -1.35 1.61 -8.62
C PHE A 155 -1.06 2.72 -7.60
N THR A 156 -1.70 2.72 -6.43
CA THR A 156 -1.34 3.61 -5.32
C THR A 156 -0.14 3.05 -4.53
N ALA A 157 0.07 1.73 -4.56
CA ALA A 157 1.18 1.07 -3.89
C ALA A 157 2.52 1.20 -4.66
N HIS A 158 2.46 1.43 -5.97
CA HIS A 158 3.60 1.47 -6.90
C HIS A 158 3.73 2.81 -7.58
#